data_a3d6a1a5ae09552f711c83d8cf8c28b9
#
_entry.id   a3d6a1a5ae09552f711c83d8cf8c28b9
#
_cell.length_a   1.000
_cell.length_b   1.000
_cell.length_c   1.000
_cell.angle_alpha   90.00
_cell.angle_beta   90.00
_cell.angle_gamma   90.00
#
_symmetry.space_group_name_H-M   'P 1'
#
loop_
_entity.id
_entity.type
_entity.pdbx_description
1 polymer ?
#
loop_
_entity_poly.entity_id
_entity_poly.type
_entity_poly.pdbx_seq_one_letter_code
_entity_poly.pdbx_strand_id
1 'polypeptide(L)'
;MTDRERFRRLMRGEEVDRPPLLEEGVREEVLDLWRKQGMPAGKTHLEVFGLTPHENVGPNLKYASGYFGRIFDLSPRQYRKAFDISPRRFPRDWKRTVRRLEERDHVVCIWASRGFFQALGVGDWPTLEKVLVGTVKAPGTIRDRMEIYAEFCSRMLEQTMRDVDPEFIYLSEPISANHGPLISPAMFEEFMEPVYERIVATARDLGCDNVLVSTYGNAHLLFPILMEAGVSMLWVSEAPEVPELDYRRIRSELGPEVGLIGGIPLSILRSQGPEVIRKRLEEIVPPLLESGRYVPLAAGRVREEIPWSAYKCYREVLAELMGRETRHA
;
A
#
# COMPACT_ATOMS: atom_id res chain seq x y z
N MET A 1 21.07 8.05 10.41
CA MET A 1 19.75 7.42 10.71
C MET A 1 19.49 6.30 9.73
N THR A 2 18.96 5.14 10.15
CA THR A 2 18.48 4.08 9.23
C THR A 2 17.17 4.47 8.59
N ASP A 3 16.75 3.83 7.48
CA ASP A 3 15.44 4.13 6.87
C ASP A 3 14.27 3.68 7.76
N ARG A 4 14.47 2.66 8.61
CA ARG A 4 13.56 2.25 9.67
C ARG A 4 13.33 3.38 10.69
N GLU A 5 14.39 3.98 11.20
CA GLU A 5 14.32 5.10 12.17
C GLU A 5 13.68 6.33 11.54
N ARG A 6 14.05 6.67 10.28
CA ARG A 6 13.44 7.78 9.54
C ARG A 6 11.93 7.61 9.40
N PHE A 7 11.49 6.43 9.00
CA PHE A 7 10.07 6.15 8.85
C PHE A 7 9.32 6.34 10.17
N ARG A 8 9.79 5.74 11.25
CA ARG A 8 9.15 5.84 12.58
C ARG A 8 9.08 7.28 13.09
N ARG A 9 10.16 8.03 12.98
CA ARG A 9 10.22 9.44 13.39
C ARG A 9 9.32 10.31 12.51
N LEU A 10 9.42 10.15 11.19
CA LEU A 10 8.61 10.90 10.23
C LEU A 10 7.11 10.72 10.49
N MET A 11 6.66 9.48 10.72
CA MET A 11 5.24 9.20 10.98
C MET A 11 4.76 9.70 12.34
N ARG A 12 5.65 9.95 13.29
CA ARG A 12 5.33 10.68 14.54
C ARG A 12 5.36 12.21 14.40
N GLY A 13 5.68 12.73 13.22
CA GLY A 13 5.84 14.17 12.99
C GLY A 13 7.14 14.74 13.58
N GLU A 14 8.12 13.89 13.85
CA GLU A 14 9.45 14.30 14.32
C GLU A 14 10.35 14.67 13.13
N GLU A 15 11.30 15.55 13.38
CA GLU A 15 12.29 15.96 12.38
C GLU A 15 13.21 14.79 11.98
N VAL A 16 13.45 14.66 10.68
CA VAL A 16 14.37 13.68 10.09
C VAL A 16 15.30 14.37 9.09
N ASP A 17 16.47 13.77 8.86
CA ASP A 17 17.43 14.27 7.87
C ASP A 17 16.89 14.17 6.42
N ARG A 18 16.03 13.20 6.17
CA ARG A 18 15.27 13.01 4.92
C ARG A 18 14.19 11.95 5.12
N PRO A 19 13.16 11.87 4.27
CA PRO A 19 12.27 10.72 4.22
C PRO A 19 13.00 9.41 3.86
N PRO A 20 12.46 8.23 4.24
CA PRO A 20 12.98 6.96 3.77
C PRO A 20 12.82 6.82 2.24
N LEU A 21 13.76 6.11 1.61
CA LEU A 21 13.80 5.94 0.15
C LEU A 21 13.01 4.69 -0.26
N LEU A 22 11.70 4.76 -0.19
CA LEU A 22 10.84 3.67 -0.61
C LEU A 22 10.69 3.60 -2.15
N GLU A 23 10.26 2.45 -2.64
CA GLU A 23 9.91 2.19 -4.03
C GLU A 23 8.79 1.15 -4.09
N GLU A 24 7.78 1.36 -4.96
CA GLU A 24 6.70 0.38 -5.14
C GLU A 24 7.17 -0.85 -5.94
N GLY A 25 8.17 -0.64 -6.78
CA GLY A 25 8.83 -1.68 -7.54
C GLY A 25 8.78 -1.46 -9.05
N VAL A 26 9.71 -2.13 -9.71
CA VAL A 26 9.89 -2.15 -11.16
C VAL A 26 9.78 -3.60 -11.62
N ARG A 27 9.09 -3.84 -12.72
CA ARG A 27 8.96 -5.20 -13.26
C ARG A 27 10.27 -5.67 -13.89
N GLU A 28 10.51 -6.98 -13.90
CA GLU A 28 11.75 -7.57 -14.45
C GLU A 28 11.97 -7.19 -15.93
N GLU A 29 10.91 -7.25 -16.74
CA GLU A 29 10.93 -6.88 -18.15
C GLU A 29 11.34 -5.42 -18.38
N VAL A 30 11.03 -4.51 -17.45
CA VAL A 30 11.46 -3.11 -17.49
C VAL A 30 12.95 -2.99 -17.23
N LEU A 31 13.49 -3.77 -16.31
CA LEU A 31 14.92 -3.76 -16.00
C LEU A 31 15.74 -4.22 -17.22
N ASP A 32 15.27 -5.21 -17.96
CA ASP A 32 15.93 -5.68 -19.19
C ASP A 32 15.90 -4.61 -20.29
N LEU A 33 14.79 -3.87 -20.40
CA LEU A 33 14.70 -2.74 -21.32
C LEU A 33 15.67 -1.61 -20.90
N TRP A 34 15.71 -1.27 -19.63
CA TRP A 34 16.59 -0.21 -19.11
C TRP A 34 18.08 -0.53 -19.24
N ARG A 35 18.48 -1.81 -19.11
CA ARG A 35 19.86 -2.25 -19.41
C ARG A 35 20.27 -1.92 -20.85
N LYS A 36 19.37 -2.09 -21.81
CA LYS A 36 19.59 -1.70 -23.22
C LYS A 36 19.61 -0.19 -23.42
N GLN A 37 19.03 0.59 -22.52
CA GLN A 37 18.98 2.05 -22.54
C GLN A 37 20.10 2.71 -21.73
N GLY A 38 21.08 1.96 -21.20
CA GLY A 38 22.24 2.49 -20.50
C GLY A 38 22.16 2.45 -18.97
N MET A 39 21.23 1.68 -18.39
CA MET A 39 21.32 1.36 -16.97
C MET A 39 22.61 0.56 -16.70
N PRO A 40 23.38 0.88 -15.64
CA PRO A 40 24.64 0.21 -15.34
C PRO A 40 24.51 -1.32 -15.29
N ALA A 41 25.37 -2.01 -16.04
CA ALA A 41 25.39 -3.47 -16.08
C ALA A 41 25.70 -4.07 -14.69
N GLY A 42 25.03 -5.16 -14.36
CA GLY A 42 25.24 -5.87 -13.09
C GLY A 42 24.64 -5.21 -11.84
N LYS A 43 23.99 -4.04 -12.00
CA LYS A 43 23.26 -3.37 -10.91
C LYS A 43 21.76 -3.40 -11.12
N THR A 44 21.01 -3.41 -10.04
CA THR A 44 19.58 -3.11 -10.02
C THR A 44 19.36 -1.60 -9.92
N HIS A 45 18.17 -1.11 -10.27
CA HIS A 45 17.80 0.29 -10.06
C HIS A 45 17.87 0.67 -8.56
N LEU A 46 17.61 -0.26 -7.66
CA LEU A 46 17.73 -0.05 -6.23
C LEU A 46 19.18 0.28 -5.83
N GLU A 47 20.14 -0.49 -6.34
CA GLU A 47 21.58 -0.27 -6.08
C GLU A 47 22.11 1.01 -6.74
N VAL A 48 21.61 1.35 -7.94
CA VAL A 48 22.02 2.59 -8.64
C VAL A 48 21.64 3.84 -7.84
N PHE A 49 20.44 3.86 -7.25
CA PHE A 49 19.95 5.03 -6.49
C PHE A 49 20.04 4.84 -4.97
N GLY A 50 20.55 3.71 -4.48
CA GLY A 50 20.63 3.38 -3.06
C GLY A 50 19.25 3.42 -2.41
N LEU A 51 18.27 2.81 -3.06
CA LEU A 51 16.91 2.68 -2.54
C LEU A 51 16.83 1.47 -1.62
N THR A 52 16.04 1.61 -0.57
CA THR A 52 15.73 0.51 0.34
C THR A 52 14.23 0.27 0.29
N PRO A 53 13.75 -0.69 -0.52
CA PRO A 53 12.31 -0.97 -0.59
C PRO A 53 11.82 -1.45 0.77
N HIS A 54 10.56 -1.17 1.06
CA HIS A 54 9.92 -1.80 2.20
C HIS A 54 9.74 -3.29 1.95
N GLU A 55 9.92 -4.09 2.99
CA GLU A 55 9.69 -5.53 2.93
C GLU A 55 8.33 -5.88 3.53
N ASN A 56 7.52 -6.62 2.78
CA ASN A 56 6.27 -7.15 3.29
C ASN A 56 6.49 -8.58 3.80
N VAL A 57 6.12 -8.81 5.04
CA VAL A 57 6.26 -10.12 5.70
C VAL A 57 4.94 -10.56 6.31
N GLY A 58 4.79 -11.86 6.50
CA GLY A 58 3.65 -12.43 7.20
C GLY A 58 2.99 -13.61 6.50
N PRO A 59 1.77 -13.97 6.92
CA PRO A 59 1.05 -15.12 6.44
C PRO A 59 0.41 -14.86 5.07
N ASN A 60 0.05 -15.95 4.39
CA ASN A 60 -0.82 -15.90 3.22
C ASN A 60 -2.26 -15.61 3.64
N LEU A 61 -2.77 -14.43 3.30
CA LEU A 61 -4.14 -14.00 3.62
C LEU A 61 -5.19 -14.39 2.56
N LYS A 62 -4.80 -15.07 1.48
CA LYS A 62 -5.75 -15.58 0.50
C LYS A 62 -6.57 -16.71 1.13
N TYR A 63 -7.79 -16.87 0.67
CA TYR A 63 -8.58 -18.07 1.01
C TYR A 63 -7.91 -19.34 0.46
N ALA A 64 -8.18 -20.48 1.09
CA ALA A 64 -7.59 -21.77 0.69
C ALA A 64 -7.97 -22.12 -0.77
N SER A 65 -7.01 -22.63 -1.55
CA SER A 65 -7.13 -22.86 -3.01
C SER A 65 -8.31 -23.73 -3.43
N GLY A 66 -8.76 -24.66 -2.58
CA GLY A 66 -9.93 -25.51 -2.86
C GLY A 66 -11.28 -24.77 -2.94
N TYR A 67 -11.30 -23.49 -2.63
CA TYR A 67 -12.51 -22.65 -2.64
C TYR A 67 -12.52 -21.59 -3.77
N PHE A 68 -11.55 -21.62 -4.65
CA PHE A 68 -11.47 -20.67 -5.77
C PHE A 68 -12.77 -20.66 -6.60
N GLY A 69 -13.27 -19.48 -6.97
CA GLY A 69 -14.50 -19.25 -7.73
C GLY A 69 -15.81 -19.59 -7.00
N ARG A 70 -15.74 -20.02 -5.72
CA ARG A 70 -16.91 -20.45 -4.95
C ARG A 70 -17.07 -19.72 -3.60
N ILE A 71 -16.16 -18.82 -3.26
CA ILE A 71 -16.11 -18.17 -1.93
C ILE A 71 -17.43 -17.53 -1.57
N PHE A 72 -18.05 -16.83 -2.50
CA PHE A 72 -19.30 -16.13 -2.24
C PHE A 72 -20.47 -17.07 -1.89
N ASP A 73 -20.46 -18.30 -2.40
CA ASP A 73 -21.53 -19.28 -2.21
C ASP A 73 -21.39 -20.16 -0.97
N LEU A 74 -20.29 -20.04 -0.27
CA LEU A 74 -20.01 -20.89 0.89
C LEU A 74 -20.98 -20.60 2.04
N SER A 75 -21.38 -21.63 2.77
CA SER A 75 -22.00 -21.44 4.08
C SER A 75 -21.03 -20.76 5.06
N PRO A 76 -21.48 -20.11 6.13
CA PRO A 76 -20.59 -19.50 7.12
C PRO A 76 -19.53 -20.46 7.67
N ARG A 77 -19.90 -21.73 7.90
CA ARG A 77 -18.96 -22.77 8.35
C ARG A 77 -17.88 -23.08 7.31
N GLN A 78 -18.24 -23.13 6.01
CA GLN A 78 -17.29 -23.36 4.93
C GLN A 78 -16.39 -22.13 4.71
N TYR A 79 -16.94 -20.92 4.84
CA TYR A 79 -16.20 -19.69 4.74
C TYR A 79 -15.14 -19.58 5.85
N ARG A 80 -15.47 -19.92 7.11
CA ARG A 80 -14.47 -20.04 8.20
C ARG A 80 -13.37 -21.05 7.88
N LYS A 81 -13.68 -22.16 7.19
CA LYS A 81 -12.66 -23.11 6.74
C LYS A 81 -11.78 -22.57 5.60
N ALA A 82 -12.34 -21.75 4.73
CA ALA A 82 -11.59 -21.10 3.66
C ALA A 82 -10.60 -20.05 4.21
N PHE A 83 -10.96 -19.40 5.33
CA PHE A 83 -10.13 -18.46 6.08
C PHE A 83 -9.69 -19.07 7.43
N ASP A 84 -9.15 -20.30 7.40
CA ASP A 84 -8.66 -20.98 8.60
C ASP A 84 -7.47 -20.24 9.24
N ILE A 85 -7.47 -20.19 10.57
CA ILE A 85 -6.38 -19.60 11.34
C ILE A 85 -5.35 -20.70 11.63
N SER A 86 -4.43 -20.91 10.70
CA SER A 86 -3.48 -22.03 10.75
C SER A 86 -2.04 -21.55 10.61
N PRO A 87 -1.08 -22.10 11.38
CA PRO A 87 0.34 -21.87 11.19
C PRO A 87 0.87 -22.21 9.77
N ARG A 88 0.14 -23.03 9.01
CA ARG A 88 0.49 -23.37 7.61
C ARG A 88 0.40 -22.18 6.66
N ARG A 89 -0.23 -21.07 7.08
CA ARG A 89 -0.29 -19.82 6.31
C ARG A 89 1.03 -19.06 6.27
N PHE A 90 1.89 -19.31 7.25
CA PHE A 90 3.23 -18.72 7.28
C PHE A 90 4.17 -19.44 6.29
N PRO A 91 5.15 -18.72 5.71
CA PRO A 91 6.20 -19.32 4.89
C PRO A 91 6.94 -20.44 5.66
N ARG A 92 7.42 -21.45 4.94
CA ARG A 92 8.15 -22.58 5.56
C ARG A 92 9.41 -22.14 6.31
N ASP A 93 10.03 -21.07 5.86
CA ASP A 93 11.22 -20.44 6.43
C ASP A 93 10.93 -19.30 7.39
N TRP A 94 9.70 -19.20 7.90
CA TRP A 94 9.26 -18.10 8.78
C TRP A 94 10.23 -17.81 9.93
N LYS A 95 10.67 -18.84 10.65
CA LYS A 95 11.64 -18.67 11.74
C LYS A 95 12.99 -18.07 11.29
N ARG A 96 13.43 -18.38 10.07
CA ARG A 96 14.62 -17.78 9.47
C ARG A 96 14.37 -16.32 9.11
N THR A 97 13.21 -16.01 8.54
CA THR A 97 12.79 -14.64 8.24
C THR A 97 12.77 -13.79 9.51
N VAL A 98 12.14 -14.26 10.59
CA VAL A 98 12.08 -13.54 11.87
C VAL A 98 13.48 -13.19 12.38
N ARG A 99 14.40 -14.18 12.46
CA ARG A 99 15.77 -13.92 12.91
C ARG A 99 16.51 -12.89 12.05
N ARG A 100 16.34 -12.94 10.73
CA ARG A 100 16.95 -11.96 9.83
C ARG A 100 16.43 -10.54 10.07
N LEU A 101 15.19 -10.40 10.51
CA LEU A 101 14.53 -9.12 10.75
C LEU A 101 14.92 -8.48 12.10
N GLU A 102 15.55 -9.20 13.02
CA GLU A 102 15.97 -8.68 14.34
C GLU A 102 16.96 -7.51 14.20
N GLU A 103 17.90 -7.59 13.27
CA GLU A 103 18.96 -6.60 13.04
C GLU A 103 18.75 -5.74 11.78
N ARG A 104 17.51 -5.60 11.30
CA ARG A 104 17.21 -4.86 10.07
C ARG A 104 17.31 -3.35 10.21
N ASP A 105 17.73 -2.69 9.15
CA ASP A 105 17.77 -1.24 9.00
C ASP A 105 16.68 -0.69 8.07
N HIS A 106 15.98 -1.57 7.35
CA HIS A 106 14.95 -1.23 6.39
C HIS A 106 13.53 -1.30 6.99
N VAL A 107 12.59 -0.69 6.28
CA VAL A 107 11.18 -0.64 6.66
C VAL A 107 10.51 -1.98 6.38
N VAL A 108 9.79 -2.51 7.36
CA VAL A 108 9.00 -3.75 7.25
C VAL A 108 7.54 -3.45 7.50
N CYS A 109 6.67 -4.02 6.67
CA CYS A 109 5.24 -3.98 6.89
C CYS A 109 4.63 -5.38 6.99
N ILE A 110 3.47 -5.46 7.61
CA ILE A 110 2.65 -6.68 7.68
C ILE A 110 1.35 -6.44 6.93
N TRP A 111 1.08 -7.23 5.90
CA TRP A 111 -0.25 -7.24 5.30
C TRP A 111 -1.27 -7.84 6.27
N ALA A 112 -2.31 -7.07 6.59
CA ALA A 112 -3.38 -7.51 7.46
C ALA A 112 -4.72 -7.68 6.75
N SER A 113 -4.92 -7.06 5.58
CA SER A 113 -6.12 -7.24 4.75
C SER A 113 -5.79 -7.19 3.26
N ARG A 114 -6.58 -7.92 2.48
CA ARG A 114 -6.54 -7.89 1.02
C ARG A 114 -7.76 -7.19 0.41
N GLY A 115 -8.60 -6.60 1.25
CA GLY A 115 -9.75 -5.80 0.86
C GLY A 115 -11.03 -6.58 0.57
N PHE A 116 -12.10 -5.82 0.37
CA PHE A 116 -13.47 -6.28 0.26
C PHE A 116 -13.68 -7.36 -0.81
N PHE A 117 -13.32 -7.04 -2.05
CA PHE A 117 -13.56 -7.95 -3.17
C PHE A 117 -12.75 -9.24 -3.08
N GLN A 118 -11.52 -9.17 -2.59
CA GLN A 118 -10.68 -10.35 -2.40
C GLN A 118 -11.22 -11.25 -1.28
N ALA A 119 -11.76 -10.67 -0.21
CA ALA A 119 -12.42 -11.43 0.85
C ALA A 119 -13.64 -12.20 0.32
N LEU A 120 -14.38 -11.61 -0.60
CA LEU A 120 -15.57 -12.22 -1.21
C LEU A 120 -15.28 -13.10 -2.44
N GLY A 121 -13.98 -13.28 -2.78
CA GLY A 121 -13.55 -14.20 -3.83
C GLY A 121 -13.68 -13.67 -5.25
N VAL A 122 -13.72 -12.34 -5.41
CA VAL A 122 -13.71 -11.72 -6.73
C VAL A 122 -12.37 -11.99 -7.42
N GLY A 123 -12.43 -12.57 -8.60
CA GLY A 123 -11.26 -12.87 -9.43
C GLY A 123 -11.51 -12.65 -10.94
N ASP A 124 -12.76 -12.42 -11.31
CA ASP A 124 -13.21 -12.14 -12.68
C ASP A 124 -14.49 -11.31 -12.70
N TRP A 125 -14.95 -10.91 -13.88
CA TRP A 125 -16.16 -10.12 -14.02
C TRP A 125 -17.44 -10.81 -13.50
N PRO A 126 -17.70 -12.11 -13.77
CA PRO A 126 -18.86 -12.79 -13.21
C PRO A 126 -18.90 -12.81 -11.69
N THR A 127 -17.77 -13.02 -11.03
CA THR A 127 -17.69 -12.99 -9.55
C THR A 127 -17.84 -11.58 -9.00
N LEU A 128 -17.32 -10.56 -9.69
CA LEU A 128 -17.54 -9.16 -9.33
C LEU A 128 -19.03 -8.78 -9.40
N GLU A 129 -19.71 -9.06 -10.53
CA GLU A 129 -21.13 -8.81 -10.69
C GLU A 129 -21.95 -9.49 -9.58
N LYS A 130 -21.64 -10.75 -9.30
CA LYS A 130 -22.32 -11.52 -8.25
C LYS A 130 -22.18 -10.86 -6.88
N VAL A 131 -20.99 -10.41 -6.54
CA VAL A 131 -20.73 -9.73 -5.27
C VAL A 131 -21.46 -8.39 -5.22
N LEU A 132 -21.39 -7.58 -6.28
CA LEU A 132 -22.10 -6.29 -6.36
C LEU A 132 -23.61 -6.45 -6.23
N VAL A 133 -24.20 -7.44 -6.89
CA VAL A 133 -25.63 -7.77 -6.72
C VAL A 133 -25.90 -8.23 -5.28
N GLY A 134 -24.99 -8.99 -4.70
CA GLY A 134 -25.07 -9.47 -3.31
C GLY A 134 -25.11 -8.37 -2.27
N THR A 135 -24.37 -7.26 -2.48
CA THR A 135 -24.40 -6.11 -1.54
C THR A 135 -25.81 -5.50 -1.39
N VAL A 136 -26.63 -5.58 -2.46
CA VAL A 136 -28.00 -5.06 -2.44
C VAL A 136 -29.02 -6.12 -2.04
N LYS A 137 -28.92 -7.33 -2.61
CA LYS A 137 -29.94 -8.37 -2.43
C LYS A 137 -29.78 -9.21 -1.18
N ALA A 138 -28.58 -9.31 -0.63
CA ALA A 138 -28.27 -10.14 0.52
C ALA A 138 -27.23 -9.49 1.47
N PRO A 139 -27.45 -8.24 1.93
CA PRO A 139 -26.46 -7.51 2.74
C PRO A 139 -26.09 -8.25 4.03
N GLY A 140 -27.03 -8.98 4.64
CA GLY A 140 -26.76 -9.82 5.81
C GLY A 140 -25.69 -10.88 5.54
N THR A 141 -25.72 -11.50 4.36
CA THR A 141 -24.67 -12.46 3.95
C THR A 141 -23.30 -11.78 3.84
N ILE A 142 -23.24 -10.57 3.30
CA ILE A 142 -22.00 -9.81 3.22
C ILE A 142 -21.46 -9.50 4.63
N ARG A 143 -22.32 -8.98 5.53
CA ARG A 143 -21.91 -8.69 6.92
C ARG A 143 -21.34 -9.92 7.62
N ASP A 144 -22.04 -11.07 7.57
CA ASP A 144 -21.56 -12.32 8.16
C ASP A 144 -20.18 -12.73 7.64
N ARG A 145 -19.93 -12.52 6.34
CA ARG A 145 -18.62 -12.80 5.72
C ARG A 145 -17.55 -11.85 6.22
N MET A 146 -17.87 -10.56 6.28
CA MET A 146 -16.91 -9.54 6.70
C MET A 146 -16.57 -9.69 8.19
N GLU A 147 -17.49 -10.08 9.05
CA GLU A 147 -17.21 -10.39 10.45
C GLU A 147 -16.21 -11.56 10.59
N ILE A 148 -16.44 -12.65 9.84
CA ILE A 148 -15.51 -13.79 9.84
C ILE A 148 -14.13 -13.38 9.28
N TYR A 149 -14.12 -12.53 8.25
CA TYR A 149 -12.89 -12.03 7.65
C TYR A 149 -12.13 -11.11 8.61
N ALA A 150 -12.83 -10.24 9.33
CA ALA A 150 -12.23 -9.38 10.36
C ALA A 150 -11.56 -10.20 11.47
N GLU A 151 -12.25 -11.24 11.97
CA GLU A 151 -11.69 -12.18 12.93
C GLU A 151 -10.41 -12.84 12.39
N PHE A 152 -10.47 -13.35 11.17
CA PHE A 152 -9.33 -13.97 10.51
C PHE A 152 -8.13 -13.01 10.40
N CYS A 153 -8.36 -11.79 9.87
CA CYS A 153 -7.31 -10.78 9.69
C CYS A 153 -6.64 -10.41 11.03
N SER A 154 -7.45 -10.11 12.06
CA SER A 154 -6.94 -9.75 13.38
C SER A 154 -6.13 -10.89 14.02
N ARG A 155 -6.62 -12.12 13.94
CA ARG A 155 -5.90 -13.27 14.52
C ARG A 155 -4.60 -13.57 13.77
N MET A 156 -4.57 -13.41 12.45
CA MET A 156 -3.34 -13.58 11.69
C MET A 156 -2.34 -12.44 11.97
N LEU A 157 -2.83 -11.21 12.16
CA LEU A 157 -2.03 -10.08 12.58
C LEU A 157 -1.41 -10.30 13.97
N GLU A 158 -2.22 -10.70 14.96
CA GLU A 158 -1.74 -11.05 16.31
C GLU A 158 -0.60 -12.09 16.28
N GLN A 159 -0.76 -13.15 15.48
CA GLN A 159 0.27 -14.19 15.38
C GLN A 159 1.56 -13.65 14.76
N THR A 160 1.44 -12.78 13.75
CA THR A 160 2.60 -12.20 13.07
C THR A 160 3.35 -11.21 13.94
N MET A 161 2.63 -10.33 14.65
CA MET A 161 3.21 -9.30 15.50
C MET A 161 3.82 -9.81 16.80
N ARG A 162 3.60 -11.07 17.17
CA ARG A 162 4.34 -11.72 18.25
C ARG A 162 5.81 -11.95 17.89
N ASP A 163 6.07 -12.12 16.60
CA ASP A 163 7.39 -12.47 16.07
C ASP A 163 8.08 -11.28 15.42
N VAL A 164 7.32 -10.31 14.88
CA VAL A 164 7.83 -9.19 14.09
C VAL A 164 7.24 -7.86 14.56
N ASP A 165 8.10 -6.88 14.81
CA ASP A 165 7.75 -5.49 15.14
C ASP A 165 7.79 -4.62 13.87
N PRO A 166 6.66 -4.42 13.12
CA PRO A 166 6.65 -3.72 11.85
C PRO A 166 6.70 -2.21 12.02
N GLU A 167 7.03 -1.50 10.95
CA GLU A 167 6.93 -0.05 10.90
C GLU A 167 5.50 0.40 10.57
N PHE A 168 4.76 -0.44 9.83
CA PHE A 168 3.32 -0.20 9.59
C PHE A 168 2.55 -1.48 9.24
N ILE A 169 1.25 -1.43 9.46
CA ILE A 169 0.31 -2.46 8.99
C ILE A 169 -0.25 -2.03 7.65
N TYR A 170 -0.29 -2.94 6.68
CA TYR A 170 -0.71 -2.67 5.31
C TYR A 170 -2.08 -3.30 5.01
N LEU A 171 -3.04 -2.47 4.63
CA LEU A 171 -4.37 -2.86 4.18
C LEU A 171 -4.46 -2.55 2.68
N SER A 172 -4.65 -3.58 1.85
CA SER A 172 -4.85 -3.39 0.41
C SER A 172 -6.34 -3.32 0.10
N GLU A 173 -6.82 -2.21 -0.50
CA GLU A 173 -8.23 -2.03 -0.80
C GLU A 173 -8.47 -1.64 -2.27
N PRO A 174 -8.46 -2.61 -3.19
CA PRO A 174 -8.75 -2.38 -4.60
C PRO A 174 -10.26 -2.34 -4.87
N ILE A 175 -10.96 -1.35 -4.28
CA ILE A 175 -12.43 -1.25 -4.33
C ILE A 175 -12.94 -0.23 -5.34
N SER A 176 -12.04 0.52 -5.96
CA SER A 176 -12.43 1.64 -6.82
C SER A 176 -12.00 1.43 -8.27
N ALA A 177 -12.77 2.01 -9.18
CA ALA A 177 -12.42 2.23 -10.57
C ALA A 177 -11.97 3.70 -10.78
N ASN A 178 -11.71 4.10 -12.04
CA ASN A 178 -11.23 5.46 -12.35
C ASN A 178 -12.26 6.56 -11.98
N HIS A 179 -13.54 6.24 -11.94
CA HIS A 179 -14.63 7.20 -11.70
C HIS A 179 -15.15 7.18 -10.25
N GLY A 180 -14.68 6.28 -9.41
CA GLY A 180 -15.10 6.18 -8.03
C GLY A 180 -15.15 4.75 -7.50
N PRO A 181 -15.56 4.58 -6.24
CA PRO A 181 -15.76 3.27 -5.63
C PRO A 181 -16.84 2.45 -6.34
N LEU A 182 -16.67 1.13 -6.37
CA LEU A 182 -17.64 0.19 -6.97
C LEU A 182 -18.80 -0.16 -6.02
N ILE A 183 -18.72 0.21 -4.77
CA ILE A 183 -19.82 0.21 -3.80
C ILE A 183 -19.98 1.61 -3.23
N SER A 184 -21.17 1.94 -2.72
CA SER A 184 -21.38 3.28 -2.14
C SER A 184 -20.60 3.47 -0.84
N PRO A 185 -20.30 4.74 -0.43
CA PRO A 185 -19.75 5.03 0.88
C PRO A 185 -20.54 4.36 2.02
N ALA A 186 -21.87 4.45 2.03
CA ALA A 186 -22.71 3.81 3.03
C ALA A 186 -22.57 2.27 3.07
N MET A 187 -22.36 1.62 1.91
CA MET A 187 -22.06 0.18 1.89
C MET A 187 -20.66 -0.11 2.43
N PHE A 188 -19.70 0.79 2.20
CA PHE A 188 -18.36 0.65 2.76
C PHE A 188 -18.37 0.80 4.28
N GLU A 189 -19.09 1.78 4.82
CA GLU A 189 -19.36 1.95 6.26
C GLU A 189 -19.99 0.68 6.84
N GLU A 190 -21.03 0.15 6.19
CA GLU A 190 -21.72 -1.04 6.69
C GLU A 190 -20.85 -2.29 6.70
N PHE A 191 -20.00 -2.50 5.66
CA PHE A 191 -19.33 -3.79 5.45
C PHE A 191 -17.84 -3.78 5.82
N MET A 192 -17.14 -2.70 5.59
CA MET A 192 -15.68 -2.67 5.70
C MET A 192 -15.15 -1.84 6.85
N GLU A 193 -15.82 -0.77 7.24
CA GLU A 193 -15.40 0.03 8.39
C GLU A 193 -15.23 -0.83 9.66
N PRO A 194 -16.18 -1.71 10.06
CA PRO A 194 -16.00 -2.57 11.22
C PRO A 194 -14.81 -3.55 11.10
N VAL A 195 -14.48 -3.96 9.87
CA VAL A 195 -13.31 -4.80 9.61
C VAL A 195 -12.02 -4.04 9.91
N TYR A 196 -11.95 -2.80 9.43
CA TYR A 196 -10.77 -1.96 9.62
C TYR A 196 -10.62 -1.48 11.05
N GLU A 197 -11.70 -1.05 11.70
CA GLU A 197 -11.68 -0.73 13.14
C GLU A 197 -11.07 -1.85 13.97
N ARG A 198 -11.50 -3.09 13.72
CA ARG A 198 -10.99 -4.25 14.43
C ARG A 198 -9.51 -4.52 14.14
N ILE A 199 -9.06 -4.41 12.89
CA ILE A 199 -7.64 -4.59 12.54
C ILE A 199 -6.80 -3.46 13.16
N VAL A 200 -7.27 -2.21 13.08
CA VAL A 200 -6.59 -1.04 13.66
C VAL A 200 -6.46 -1.19 15.18
N ALA A 201 -7.55 -1.55 15.86
CA ALA A 201 -7.51 -1.80 17.31
C ALA A 201 -6.49 -2.89 17.65
N THR A 202 -6.51 -4.01 16.92
CA THR A 202 -5.53 -5.10 17.10
C THR A 202 -4.08 -4.61 16.89
N ALA A 203 -3.83 -3.79 15.88
CA ALA A 203 -2.50 -3.25 15.60
C ALA A 203 -2.02 -2.34 16.75
N ARG A 204 -2.88 -1.43 17.22
CA ARG A 204 -2.58 -0.51 18.32
C ARG A 204 -2.34 -1.23 19.65
N ASP A 205 -3.17 -2.21 19.98
CA ASP A 205 -3.01 -3.03 21.19
C ASP A 205 -1.66 -3.77 21.21
N LEU A 206 -1.10 -4.03 20.03
CA LEU A 206 0.21 -4.67 19.85
C LEU A 206 1.35 -3.66 19.59
N GLY A 207 1.10 -2.37 19.74
CA GLY A 207 2.12 -1.30 19.71
C GLY A 207 2.43 -0.72 18.32
N CYS A 208 1.58 -0.95 17.30
CA CYS A 208 1.74 -0.35 15.99
C CYS A 208 0.59 0.62 15.67
N ASP A 209 0.85 1.92 15.76
CA ASP A 209 -0.13 2.99 15.45
C ASP A 209 -0.20 3.30 13.94
N ASN A 210 0.80 2.91 13.17
CA ASN A 210 0.87 3.19 11.75
C ASN A 210 0.07 2.14 10.96
N VAL A 211 -1.13 2.49 10.52
CA VAL A 211 -1.96 1.62 9.67
C VAL A 211 -2.19 2.31 8.33
N LEU A 212 -1.64 1.72 7.28
CA LEU A 212 -1.70 2.19 5.91
C LEU A 212 -2.81 1.49 5.14
N VAL A 213 -3.68 2.26 4.49
CA VAL A 213 -4.52 1.74 3.41
C VAL A 213 -3.92 2.13 2.06
N SER A 214 -3.67 1.12 1.22
CA SER A 214 -3.35 1.32 -0.18
C SER A 214 -4.62 1.14 -1.02
N THR A 215 -5.03 2.21 -1.70
CA THR A 215 -6.17 2.21 -2.62
C THR A 215 -5.70 2.24 -4.06
N TYR A 216 -6.58 1.82 -4.97
CA TYR A 216 -6.36 1.86 -6.41
C TYR A 216 -7.54 2.57 -7.07
N GLY A 217 -7.29 3.26 -8.18
CA GLY A 217 -8.33 4.06 -8.81
C GLY A 217 -8.76 5.27 -7.96
N ASN A 218 -9.95 5.79 -8.20
CA ASN A 218 -10.49 6.93 -7.46
C ASN A 218 -11.28 6.48 -6.23
N ALA A 219 -10.61 6.43 -5.09
CA ALA A 219 -11.20 6.07 -3.79
C ALA A 219 -11.50 7.29 -2.89
N HIS A 220 -11.43 8.51 -3.41
CA HIS A 220 -11.52 9.75 -2.62
C HIS A 220 -12.72 9.78 -1.68
N LEU A 221 -13.91 9.35 -2.14
CA LEU A 221 -15.13 9.33 -1.33
C LEU A 221 -15.05 8.43 -0.09
N LEU A 222 -14.08 7.51 -0.04
CA LEU A 222 -13.90 6.59 1.09
C LEU A 222 -12.87 7.09 2.11
N PHE A 223 -12.09 8.12 1.80
CA PHE A 223 -11.02 8.58 2.70
C PHE A 223 -11.53 9.01 4.08
N PRO A 224 -12.62 9.79 4.22
CA PRO A 224 -13.14 10.13 5.55
C PRO A 224 -13.46 8.89 6.39
N ILE A 225 -14.15 7.91 5.80
CA ILE A 225 -14.55 6.66 6.47
C ILE A 225 -13.31 5.86 6.91
N LEU A 226 -12.28 5.80 6.06
CA LEU A 226 -11.02 5.16 6.41
C LEU A 226 -10.34 5.82 7.61
N MET A 227 -10.38 7.16 7.68
CA MET A 227 -9.84 7.90 8.85
C MET A 227 -10.67 7.66 10.10
N GLU A 228 -12.00 7.61 10.00
CA GLU A 228 -12.92 7.29 11.09
C GLU A 228 -12.69 5.87 11.63
N ALA A 229 -12.44 4.91 10.76
CA ALA A 229 -12.01 3.55 11.14
C ALA A 229 -10.61 3.51 11.80
N GLY A 230 -9.93 4.64 11.89
CA GLY A 230 -8.63 4.78 12.56
C GLY A 230 -7.41 4.49 11.70
N VAL A 231 -7.57 4.41 10.37
CA VAL A 231 -6.43 4.38 9.43
C VAL A 231 -5.63 5.66 9.60
N SER A 232 -4.31 5.56 9.67
CA SER A 232 -3.43 6.71 9.92
C SER A 232 -2.61 7.12 8.70
N MET A 233 -2.61 6.31 7.63
CA MET A 233 -1.79 6.54 6.45
C MET A 233 -2.52 6.14 5.16
N LEU A 234 -2.26 6.90 4.09
CA LEU A 234 -2.79 6.62 2.75
C LEU A 234 -1.68 6.45 1.72
N TRP A 235 -1.90 5.50 0.82
CA TRP A 235 -1.15 5.31 -0.40
C TRP A 235 -2.11 5.11 -1.56
N VAL A 236 -2.26 6.12 -2.40
CA VAL A 236 -3.10 6.03 -3.60
C VAL A 236 -2.23 5.59 -4.78
N SER A 237 -2.35 4.32 -5.16
CA SER A 237 -1.58 3.71 -6.23
C SER A 237 -2.40 3.60 -7.51
N GLU A 238 -1.73 3.67 -8.66
CA GLU A 238 -2.34 3.54 -10.00
C GLU A 238 -3.64 4.37 -10.18
N ALA A 239 -3.67 5.56 -9.59
CA ALA A 239 -4.81 6.44 -9.60
C ALA A 239 -4.93 7.22 -10.93
N PRO A 240 -6.15 7.57 -11.36
CA PRO A 240 -6.34 8.55 -12.41
C PRO A 240 -5.85 9.93 -11.96
N GLU A 241 -5.37 10.73 -12.91
CA GLU A 241 -4.98 12.11 -12.62
C GLU A 241 -6.20 13.02 -12.59
N VAL A 242 -6.86 13.04 -11.44
CA VAL A 242 -8.03 13.86 -11.16
C VAL A 242 -7.75 14.76 -9.96
N PRO A 243 -8.34 15.98 -9.89
CA PRO A 243 -8.01 16.96 -8.86
C PRO A 243 -8.18 16.47 -7.43
N GLU A 244 -9.17 15.61 -7.18
CA GLU A 244 -9.46 15.06 -5.86
C GLU A 244 -8.39 14.08 -5.35
N LEU A 245 -7.53 13.56 -6.23
CA LEU A 245 -6.43 12.67 -5.88
C LEU A 245 -5.06 13.38 -5.86
N ASP A 246 -5.02 14.70 -6.06
CA ASP A 246 -3.82 15.50 -5.80
C ASP A 246 -3.48 15.45 -4.30
N TYR A 247 -2.29 14.98 -3.96
CA TYR A 247 -1.88 14.82 -2.56
C TYR A 247 -1.85 16.13 -1.76
N ARG A 248 -1.66 17.26 -2.40
CA ARG A 248 -1.78 18.59 -1.74
C ARG A 248 -3.21 18.85 -1.31
N ARG A 249 -4.18 18.47 -2.14
CA ARG A 249 -5.60 18.53 -1.80
C ARG A 249 -5.95 17.51 -0.72
N ILE A 250 -5.55 16.25 -0.87
CA ILE A 250 -5.73 15.22 0.17
C ILE A 250 -5.16 15.70 1.50
N ARG A 251 -3.96 16.29 1.51
CA ARG A 251 -3.35 16.87 2.69
C ARG A 251 -4.20 17.99 3.31
N SER A 252 -4.77 18.88 2.48
CA SER A 252 -5.62 19.97 2.97
C SER A 252 -6.95 19.49 3.54
N GLU A 253 -7.49 18.40 3.01
CA GLU A 253 -8.77 17.83 3.45
C GLU A 253 -8.62 16.95 4.72
N LEU A 254 -7.56 16.14 4.80
CA LEU A 254 -7.37 15.18 5.89
C LEU A 254 -6.46 15.68 7.03
N GLY A 255 -5.76 16.79 6.81
CA GLY A 255 -4.89 17.39 7.82
C GLY A 255 -3.47 16.82 7.88
N PRO A 256 -2.58 17.42 8.69
CA PRO A 256 -1.15 17.09 8.76
C PRO A 256 -0.86 15.78 9.50
N GLU A 257 -1.81 15.26 10.26
CA GLU A 257 -1.62 14.05 11.07
C GLU A 257 -1.64 12.76 10.23
N VAL A 258 -2.25 12.80 9.05
CA VAL A 258 -2.32 11.64 8.14
C VAL A 258 -0.99 11.45 7.42
N GLY A 259 -0.41 10.26 7.51
CA GLY A 259 0.77 9.88 6.75
C GLY A 259 0.44 9.69 5.27
N LEU A 260 1.23 10.23 4.37
CA LEU A 260 1.03 10.08 2.92
C LEU A 260 2.24 9.40 2.29
N ILE A 261 2.00 8.37 1.48
CA ILE A 261 3.03 7.67 0.69
C ILE A 261 2.64 7.74 -0.79
N GLY A 262 3.56 8.15 -1.66
CA GLY A 262 3.30 8.23 -3.11
C GLY A 262 3.12 9.65 -3.62
N GLY A 263 2.06 9.89 -4.38
CA GLY A 263 1.62 11.22 -4.83
C GLY A 263 2.33 11.77 -6.06
N ILE A 264 3.30 11.06 -6.67
CA ILE A 264 3.98 11.49 -7.89
C ILE A 264 3.37 10.73 -9.08
N PRO A 265 2.59 11.37 -9.96
CA PRO A 265 1.93 10.70 -11.07
C PRO A 265 2.92 10.09 -12.06
N LEU A 266 2.68 8.85 -12.49
CA LEU A 266 3.53 8.17 -13.48
C LEU A 266 3.55 8.87 -14.86
N SER A 267 2.52 9.65 -15.20
CA SER A 267 2.48 10.44 -16.43
C SER A 267 3.64 11.42 -16.54
N ILE A 268 4.13 11.96 -15.43
CA ILE A 268 5.30 12.84 -15.38
C ILE A 268 6.53 12.14 -15.97
N LEU A 269 6.62 10.83 -15.79
CA LEU A 269 7.74 10.01 -16.26
C LEU A 269 7.55 9.51 -17.70
N ARG A 270 6.32 9.59 -18.24
CA ARG A 270 5.99 9.15 -19.59
C ARG A 270 6.29 10.28 -20.58
N SER A 271 7.20 10.03 -21.52
CA SER A 271 7.44 10.92 -22.67
C SER A 271 7.70 12.40 -22.33
N GLN A 272 8.04 12.72 -21.08
CA GLN A 272 8.34 14.07 -20.64
C GLN A 272 9.87 14.30 -20.66
N GLY A 273 10.29 15.48 -21.10
CA GLY A 273 11.69 15.87 -21.03
C GLY A 273 12.14 16.15 -19.59
N PRO A 274 13.47 16.14 -19.32
CA PRO A 274 14.02 16.35 -17.97
C PRO A 274 13.52 17.63 -17.28
N GLU A 275 13.37 18.72 -18.03
CA GLU A 275 12.88 20.00 -17.52
C GLU A 275 11.43 19.92 -17.00
N VAL A 276 10.59 19.18 -17.71
CA VAL A 276 9.19 18.99 -17.28
C VAL A 276 9.13 18.11 -16.04
N ILE A 277 9.93 17.04 -15.99
CA ILE A 277 10.03 16.17 -14.81
C ILE A 277 10.46 17.01 -13.61
N ARG A 278 11.53 17.79 -13.71
CA ARG A 278 12.04 18.67 -12.66
C ARG A 278 10.96 19.63 -12.17
N LYS A 279 10.40 20.41 -13.08
CA LYS A 279 9.38 21.42 -12.76
C LYS A 279 8.19 20.80 -12.01
N ARG A 280 7.68 19.65 -12.48
CA ARG A 280 6.54 19.01 -11.86
C ARG A 280 6.87 18.45 -10.47
N LEU A 281 8.06 17.92 -10.27
CA LEU A 281 8.50 17.46 -8.94
C LEU A 281 8.69 18.63 -7.97
N GLU A 282 9.26 19.75 -8.43
CA GLU A 282 9.40 20.98 -7.63
C GLU A 282 8.04 21.59 -7.22
N GLU A 283 7.00 21.40 -8.05
CA GLU A 283 5.62 21.83 -7.71
C GLU A 283 4.92 20.91 -6.68
N ILE A 284 5.21 19.61 -6.70
CA ILE A 284 4.48 18.62 -5.90
C ILE A 284 5.18 18.29 -4.58
N VAL A 285 6.49 18.07 -4.61
CA VAL A 285 7.21 17.45 -3.51
C VAL A 285 7.49 18.40 -2.34
N PRO A 286 8.03 19.62 -2.52
CA PRO A 286 8.39 20.49 -1.41
C PRO A 286 7.22 20.83 -0.49
N PRO A 287 6.03 21.25 -0.98
CA PRO A 287 4.91 21.58 -0.09
C PRO A 287 4.44 20.39 0.76
N LEU A 288 4.55 19.18 0.24
CA LEU A 288 4.19 17.96 0.97
C LEU A 288 5.26 17.58 1.99
N LEU A 289 6.55 17.75 1.68
CA LEU A 289 7.63 17.57 2.64
C LEU A 289 7.51 18.56 3.82
N GLU A 290 7.24 19.83 3.54
CA GLU A 290 7.02 20.86 4.56
C GLU A 290 5.82 20.56 5.46
N SER A 291 4.78 19.92 4.91
CA SER A 291 3.60 19.51 5.69
C SER A 291 3.84 18.33 6.64
N GLY A 292 4.98 17.65 6.53
CA GLY A 292 5.36 16.48 7.34
C GLY A 292 4.64 15.19 6.97
N ARG A 293 5.08 14.07 7.57
CA ARG A 293 4.50 12.73 7.42
C ARG A 293 4.29 12.30 5.97
N TYR A 294 5.25 12.64 5.11
CA TYR A 294 5.18 12.37 3.68
C TYR A 294 6.40 11.59 3.18
N VAL A 295 6.14 10.51 2.45
CA VAL A 295 7.16 9.71 1.76
C VAL A 295 6.90 9.79 0.25
N PRO A 296 7.69 10.59 -0.50
CA PRO A 296 7.50 10.77 -1.92
C PRO A 296 7.93 9.52 -2.71
N LEU A 297 7.04 9.03 -3.57
CA LEU A 297 7.36 8.03 -4.58
C LEU A 297 6.35 8.07 -5.74
N ALA A 298 6.68 7.38 -6.83
CA ALA A 298 5.79 7.27 -7.97
C ALA A 298 4.50 6.52 -7.60
N ALA A 299 3.36 7.04 -8.04
CA ALA A 299 2.03 6.50 -7.73
C ALA A 299 1.70 5.32 -8.66
N GLY A 300 2.37 4.20 -8.45
CA GLY A 300 2.18 2.96 -9.21
C GLY A 300 3.50 2.33 -9.64
N ARG A 301 3.40 1.07 -10.05
CA ARG A 301 4.57 0.33 -10.54
C ARG A 301 5.04 0.87 -11.87
N VAL A 302 6.35 1.10 -11.96
CA VAL A 302 6.99 1.51 -13.20
C VAL A 302 6.87 0.42 -14.25
N ARG A 303 6.42 0.82 -15.45
CA ARG A 303 6.14 -0.06 -16.59
C ARG A 303 7.03 0.30 -17.78
N GLU A 304 6.94 -0.50 -18.84
CA GLU A 304 7.81 -0.42 -20.05
C GLU A 304 7.76 0.91 -20.79
N GLU A 305 6.67 1.67 -20.68
CA GLU A 305 6.52 2.98 -21.30
C GLU A 305 7.39 4.08 -20.66
N ILE A 306 8.02 3.80 -19.51
CA ILE A 306 8.91 4.75 -18.84
C ILE A 306 10.37 4.44 -19.19
N PRO A 307 11.06 5.31 -19.97
CA PRO A 307 12.45 5.08 -20.35
C PRO A 307 13.39 5.29 -19.16
N TRP A 308 14.54 4.62 -19.21
CA TRP A 308 15.58 4.75 -18.18
C TRP A 308 16.01 6.21 -17.91
N SER A 309 16.15 7.02 -18.94
CA SER A 309 16.53 8.43 -18.80
C SER A 309 15.52 9.24 -17.99
N ALA A 310 14.21 8.99 -18.17
CA ALA A 310 13.17 9.67 -17.42
C ALA A 310 13.15 9.20 -15.96
N TYR A 311 13.25 7.88 -15.72
CA TYR A 311 13.33 7.35 -14.37
C TYR A 311 14.59 7.83 -13.64
N LYS A 312 15.74 7.86 -14.30
CA LYS A 312 16.98 8.40 -13.75
C LYS A 312 16.80 9.86 -13.33
N CYS A 313 16.30 10.71 -14.24
CA CYS A 313 16.03 12.13 -13.94
C CYS A 313 15.10 12.29 -12.74
N TYR A 314 14.01 11.53 -12.70
CA TYR A 314 13.07 11.52 -11.58
C TYR A 314 13.77 11.22 -10.25
N ARG A 315 14.61 10.18 -10.19
CA ARG A 315 15.29 9.78 -8.95
C ARG A 315 16.35 10.78 -8.51
N GLU A 316 17.06 11.37 -9.46
CA GLU A 316 18.08 12.40 -9.19
C GLU A 316 17.44 13.67 -8.63
N VAL A 317 16.41 14.19 -9.30
CA VAL A 317 15.67 15.38 -8.83
C VAL A 317 15.00 15.13 -7.49
N LEU A 318 14.38 13.96 -7.31
CA LEU A 318 13.76 13.62 -6.03
C LEU A 318 14.79 13.57 -4.90
N ALA A 319 15.98 13.02 -5.14
CA ALA A 319 17.06 13.00 -4.17
C ALA A 319 17.53 14.42 -3.79
N GLU A 320 17.66 15.33 -4.77
CA GLU A 320 17.99 16.75 -4.54
C GLU A 320 16.92 17.42 -3.65
N LEU A 321 15.64 17.25 -3.98
CA LEU A 321 14.53 17.86 -3.24
C LEU A 321 14.40 17.32 -1.80
N MET A 322 14.85 16.09 -1.57
CA MET A 322 14.91 15.50 -0.22
C MET A 322 16.20 15.83 0.55
N GLY A 323 17.06 16.72 0.04
CA GLY A 323 18.30 17.11 0.70
C GLY A 323 19.42 16.06 0.66
N ARG A 324 19.36 15.09 -0.26
CA ARG A 324 20.39 14.07 -0.44
C ARG A 324 21.43 14.55 -1.46
N GLU A 325 22.70 14.50 -1.10
CA GLU A 325 23.78 14.67 -2.07
C GLU A 325 23.70 13.57 -3.16
N THR A 326 23.54 13.96 -4.41
CA THR A 326 23.59 13.04 -5.55
C THR A 326 25.02 12.57 -5.72
N ARG A 327 25.32 11.32 -5.38
CA ARG A 327 26.58 10.68 -5.76
C ARG A 327 26.50 10.41 -7.27
N HIS A 328 27.13 11.25 -8.04
CA HIS A 328 27.38 10.99 -9.48
C HIS A 328 28.24 9.72 -9.57
N ALA A 329 27.61 8.61 -10.05
CA ALA A 329 28.30 7.35 -10.34
C ALA A 329 28.59 7.25 -11.85
#